data_fd31035c43d4a233bbd9f76c80f9b154
#
_entry.id   fd31035c43d4a233bbd9f76c80f9b154
#
_cell.length_a   1.000
_cell.length_b   1.000
_cell.length_c   1.000
_cell.angle_alpha   90.00
_cell.angle_beta   90.00
_cell.angle_gamma   90.00
#
_symmetry.space_group_name_H-M   'P 1'
#
loop_
_entity.id
_entity.type
_entity.pdbx_description
1 polymer ?
#
loop_
_entity_poly.entity_id
_entity_poly.type
_entity_poly.pdbx_seq_one_letter_code
_entity_poly.pdbx_strand_id
1 'polypeptide(L)'
;MKRIIAFSLLLTFVLAAFAQRLPQRTMPPKRELRSAWVSTVWGIDWPKQGAPAERQKAELVRMLDSLKNNNFNAINLQVRSMSDAFYQSSYEPWSSYLTGTRGKHPGYDPLAFAVSECHKRGMEIHAWINPYRFCITKMWNTERDQEAKRHLLRWGKFYILDPAQQWTIDRIVNVCREVVTKYDVDGILYDDYFYPNGIASSVAAPDYKEWKNSGTDLSIGDWRRENVNRMVKAVYDMIKREKPWVRFGISPAGVACTSQSLADKYGIDPCPSGSDWQYNGIFSDPVSWLKGHLIDFIAPQVYWKIGFKRADFSLVAPWWCKTARKFSRQAFVSMCIDKLMTTSEFPEWAAEMEILRRNCAKDQGGTIFWSVRNLYNKPGLSEQLCHYLKRTVYQYPSLMPLTPWRNNVARKAPVVNFLKQEGNQLTWQLIPRCRYTVYAFPKTVDKAQFSTEVKYLLGMVYNPERGGEMVTYTIPAHLRATYQFAVCPLDRYGNEYAPSFTE
;
A
#
# COMPACT_ATOMS: atom_id res chain seq x y z
N MET A 1 42.34 -39.18 -24.54
CA MET A 1 42.62 -37.83 -24.07
C MET A 1 41.87 -36.71 -24.86
N LYS A 2 41.90 -36.66 -26.18
CA LYS A 2 41.23 -35.57 -26.95
C LYS A 2 39.69 -35.47 -26.77
N ARG A 3 38.98 -36.61 -26.51
CA ARG A 3 37.51 -36.60 -26.28
C ARG A 3 37.09 -36.15 -24.87
N ILE A 4 37.94 -36.29 -23.86
CA ILE A 4 37.67 -35.86 -22.48
C ILE A 4 37.86 -34.35 -22.36
N ILE A 5 38.85 -33.79 -23.09
CA ILE A 5 39.09 -32.31 -23.10
C ILE A 5 37.94 -31.57 -23.80
N ALA A 6 37.37 -32.14 -24.89
CA ALA A 6 36.25 -31.56 -25.60
C ALA A 6 34.96 -31.56 -24.73
N PHE A 7 34.73 -32.56 -23.90
CA PHE A 7 33.58 -32.63 -23.00
C PHE A 7 33.69 -31.65 -21.83
N SER A 8 34.90 -31.46 -21.28
CA SER A 8 35.16 -30.49 -20.21
C SER A 8 35.04 -29.05 -20.71
N LEU A 9 35.46 -28.77 -21.95
CA LEU A 9 35.29 -27.44 -22.55
C LEU A 9 33.83 -27.13 -22.91
N LEU A 10 33.05 -28.13 -23.34
CA LEU A 10 31.63 -27.98 -23.59
C LEU A 10 30.84 -27.75 -22.29
N LEU A 11 31.20 -28.44 -21.19
CA LEU A 11 30.58 -28.27 -19.89
C LEU A 11 30.88 -26.91 -19.27
N THR A 12 32.10 -26.37 -19.45
CA THR A 12 32.45 -25.01 -19.02
C THR A 12 31.78 -23.93 -19.84
N PHE A 13 31.56 -24.12 -21.15
CA PHE A 13 30.81 -23.21 -21.98
C PHE A 13 29.30 -23.24 -21.68
N VAL A 14 28.74 -24.41 -21.34
CA VAL A 14 27.33 -24.54 -20.93
C VAL A 14 27.11 -23.92 -19.54
N LEU A 15 28.05 -24.08 -18.61
CA LEU A 15 28.00 -23.42 -17.29
C LEU A 15 28.23 -21.92 -17.39
N ALA A 16 29.01 -21.43 -18.35
CA ALA A 16 29.18 -20.01 -18.61
C ALA A 16 27.96 -19.38 -19.33
N ALA A 17 27.24 -20.16 -20.15
CA ALA A 17 26.01 -19.69 -20.80
C ALA A 17 24.80 -19.66 -19.84
N PHE A 18 24.79 -20.47 -18.79
CA PHE A 18 23.81 -20.42 -17.69
C PHE A 18 24.16 -19.43 -16.57
N ALA A 19 25.38 -18.90 -16.57
CA ALA A 19 25.65 -17.65 -15.89
C ALA A 19 25.04 -16.51 -16.73
N GLN A 20 23.73 -16.55 -16.99
CA GLN A 20 22.97 -15.34 -17.31
C GLN A 20 23.41 -14.33 -16.28
N ARG A 21 24.09 -13.26 -16.73
CA ARG A 21 24.46 -12.12 -15.88
C ARG A 21 23.24 -11.78 -15.08
N LEU A 22 23.23 -12.15 -13.79
CA LEU A 22 22.24 -11.60 -12.86
C LEU A 22 22.26 -10.09 -13.14
N PRO A 23 21.15 -9.47 -13.51
CA PRO A 23 21.16 -8.10 -13.89
C PRO A 23 21.84 -7.33 -12.77
N GLN A 24 22.79 -6.45 -13.13
CA GLN A 24 23.56 -5.67 -12.18
C GLN A 24 22.56 -5.04 -11.20
N ARG A 25 22.65 -5.41 -9.91
CA ARG A 25 21.67 -4.99 -8.89
C ARG A 25 21.71 -3.48 -8.81
N THR A 26 20.56 -2.86 -8.97
CA THR A 26 20.44 -1.42 -8.75
C THR A 26 20.66 -1.12 -7.26
N MET A 27 21.36 -0.03 -6.95
CA MET A 27 21.42 0.44 -5.57
C MET A 27 19.98 0.65 -5.07
N PRO A 28 19.63 0.17 -3.86
CA PRO A 28 18.31 0.41 -3.30
C PRO A 28 17.99 1.91 -3.31
N PRO A 29 16.81 2.31 -3.79
CA PRO A 29 16.44 3.71 -3.81
C PRO A 29 16.26 4.25 -2.39
N LYS A 30 16.52 5.54 -2.20
CA LYS A 30 16.28 6.22 -0.92
C LYS A 30 14.79 6.21 -0.57
N ARG A 31 13.93 6.27 -1.59
CA ARG A 31 12.47 6.29 -1.45
C ARG A 31 11.83 5.17 -2.27
N GLU A 32 11.09 4.33 -1.57
CA GLU A 32 10.39 3.18 -2.13
C GLU A 32 9.32 2.71 -1.15
N LEU A 33 8.07 2.55 -1.59
CA LEU A 33 7.07 1.89 -0.76
C LEU A 33 7.41 0.40 -0.63
N ARG A 34 7.46 -0.10 0.60
CA ARG A 34 7.67 -1.50 0.96
C ARG A 34 6.60 -1.93 1.94
N SER A 35 5.50 -2.42 1.42
CA SER A 35 4.29 -2.65 2.19
C SER A 35 3.76 -4.07 2.06
N ALA A 36 2.83 -4.42 2.94
CA ALA A 36 2.09 -5.66 2.88
C ALA A 36 0.60 -5.40 3.19
N TRP A 37 -0.27 -6.19 2.56
CA TRP A 37 -1.67 -6.26 2.89
C TRP A 37 -1.87 -7.02 4.19
N VAL A 38 -2.71 -6.47 5.06
CA VAL A 38 -3.19 -7.11 6.28
C VAL A 38 -4.70 -7.23 6.17
N SER A 39 -5.15 -8.40 5.70
CA SER A 39 -6.58 -8.68 5.48
C SER A 39 -7.25 -9.12 6.77
N THR A 40 -8.37 -8.50 7.08
CA THR A 40 -9.18 -8.83 8.25
C THR A 40 -10.39 -9.68 7.93
N VAL A 41 -10.89 -9.59 6.69
CA VAL A 41 -12.04 -10.38 6.23
C VAL A 41 -11.72 -11.88 6.36
N TRP A 42 -12.65 -12.64 6.89
CA TRP A 42 -12.52 -14.10 7.13
C TRP A 42 -11.37 -14.48 8.08
N GLY A 43 -10.76 -13.51 8.78
CA GLY A 43 -9.56 -13.73 9.59
C GLY A 43 -8.37 -14.24 8.77
N ILE A 44 -8.24 -13.77 7.50
CA ILE A 44 -7.18 -14.24 6.58
C ILE A 44 -5.80 -14.01 7.17
N ASP A 45 -5.53 -12.78 7.63
CA ASP A 45 -4.23 -12.40 8.18
C ASP A 45 -4.32 -12.06 9.66
N TRP A 46 -5.25 -11.18 10.05
CA TRP A 46 -5.40 -10.67 11.43
C TRP A 46 -6.77 -10.03 11.64
N PRO A 47 -7.36 -10.12 12.85
CA PRO A 47 -6.96 -10.98 13.95
C PRO A 47 -7.52 -12.40 13.79
N LYS A 48 -7.06 -13.34 14.63
CA LYS A 48 -7.80 -14.58 14.80
C LYS A 48 -9.16 -14.25 15.40
N GLN A 49 -10.24 -14.57 14.69
CA GLN A 49 -11.62 -14.26 15.08
C GLN A 49 -11.93 -14.70 16.52
N GLY A 50 -12.47 -13.78 17.30
CA GLY A 50 -12.88 -14.04 18.69
C GLY A 50 -11.72 -14.17 19.68
N ALA A 51 -10.47 -13.97 19.28
CA ALA A 51 -9.35 -13.94 20.21
C ALA A 51 -9.49 -12.76 21.21
N PRO A 52 -9.02 -12.89 22.46
CA PRO A 52 -8.98 -11.79 23.42
C PRO A 52 -8.19 -10.59 22.89
N ALA A 53 -8.57 -9.37 23.29
CA ALA A 53 -7.95 -8.12 22.86
C ALA A 53 -6.42 -8.12 23.01
N GLU A 54 -5.89 -8.57 24.15
CA GLU A 54 -4.44 -8.61 24.39
C GLU A 54 -3.69 -9.56 23.45
N ARG A 55 -4.32 -10.67 23.07
CA ARG A 55 -3.75 -11.58 22.06
C ARG A 55 -3.74 -10.95 20.68
N GLN A 56 -4.84 -10.26 20.28
CA GLN A 56 -4.91 -9.55 19.01
C GLN A 56 -3.82 -8.46 18.92
N LYS A 57 -3.66 -7.66 20.00
CA LYS A 57 -2.61 -6.63 20.09
C LYS A 57 -1.20 -7.24 19.99
N ALA A 58 -0.92 -8.28 20.78
CA ALA A 58 0.39 -8.95 20.76
C ALA A 58 0.73 -9.56 19.41
N GLU A 59 -0.25 -10.10 18.70
CA GLU A 59 -0.06 -10.63 17.33
C GLU A 59 0.29 -9.52 16.34
N LEU A 60 -0.42 -8.39 16.38
CA LEU A 60 -0.12 -7.25 15.52
C LEU A 60 1.28 -6.68 15.81
N VAL A 61 1.66 -6.54 17.08
CA VAL A 61 3.00 -6.08 17.48
C VAL A 61 4.09 -6.97 16.89
N ARG A 62 4.00 -8.29 17.05
CA ARG A 62 4.98 -9.23 16.49
C ARG A 62 5.07 -9.14 14.97
N MET A 63 3.92 -9.00 14.29
CA MET A 63 3.85 -8.80 12.84
C MET A 63 4.61 -7.54 12.41
N LEU A 64 4.34 -6.42 13.06
CA LEU A 64 4.99 -5.14 12.76
C LEU A 64 6.49 -5.17 13.07
N ASP A 65 6.91 -5.84 14.15
CA ASP A 65 8.33 -6.02 14.47
C ASP A 65 9.03 -6.83 13.37
N SER A 66 8.42 -7.92 12.91
CA SER A 66 8.96 -8.71 11.81
C SER A 66 9.12 -7.90 10.54
N LEU A 67 8.10 -7.15 10.13
CA LEU A 67 8.14 -6.28 8.96
C LEU A 67 9.21 -5.19 9.10
N LYS A 68 9.25 -4.49 10.22
CA LYS A 68 10.24 -3.44 10.48
C LYS A 68 11.67 -3.96 10.44
N ASN A 69 11.94 -5.10 11.07
CA ASN A 69 13.24 -5.73 11.09
C ASN A 69 13.74 -6.14 9.68
N ASN A 70 12.82 -6.26 8.74
CA ASN A 70 13.09 -6.59 7.34
C ASN A 70 12.95 -5.40 6.38
N ASN A 71 13.05 -4.16 6.92
CA ASN A 71 13.04 -2.90 6.19
C ASN A 71 11.76 -2.62 5.39
N PHE A 72 10.62 -3.18 5.80
CA PHE A 72 9.31 -2.67 5.40
C PHE A 72 9.03 -1.34 6.06
N ASN A 73 8.30 -0.46 5.38
CA ASN A 73 8.03 0.89 5.85
C ASN A 73 6.54 1.26 5.89
N ALA A 74 5.66 0.33 5.51
CA ALA A 74 4.22 0.54 5.60
C ALA A 74 3.44 -0.78 5.72
N ILE A 75 2.17 -0.66 6.15
CA ILE A 75 1.14 -1.70 6.01
C ILE A 75 -0.14 -1.12 5.40
N ASN A 76 -0.92 -1.98 4.73
CA ASN A 76 -2.29 -1.67 4.30
C ASN A 76 -3.25 -2.53 5.13
N LEU A 77 -3.80 -1.95 6.19
CA LEU A 77 -4.69 -2.65 7.13
C LEU A 77 -6.14 -2.53 6.67
N GLN A 78 -6.81 -3.67 6.44
CA GLN A 78 -8.23 -3.69 6.14
C GLN A 78 -9.06 -3.30 7.37
N VAL A 79 -9.66 -2.10 7.32
CA VAL A 79 -10.44 -1.53 8.43
C VAL A 79 -11.94 -1.55 8.17
N ARG A 80 -12.35 -1.79 6.90
CA ARG A 80 -13.75 -1.98 6.49
C ARG A 80 -13.83 -3.02 5.38
N SER A 81 -14.38 -4.17 5.69
CA SER A 81 -14.45 -5.29 4.75
C SER A 81 -15.84 -5.48 4.12
N MET A 82 -16.90 -5.35 4.90
CA MET A 82 -18.31 -5.54 4.48
C MET A 82 -19.23 -4.63 5.29
N SER A 83 -19.17 -3.31 5.08
CA SER A 83 -19.93 -2.33 5.87
C SER A 83 -19.84 -2.58 7.37
N ASP A 84 -18.64 -2.86 7.82
CA ASP A 84 -18.25 -3.13 9.20
C ASP A 84 -16.98 -2.34 9.54
N ALA A 85 -16.64 -2.18 10.80
CA ALA A 85 -15.52 -1.35 11.20
C ALA A 85 -14.55 -2.06 12.16
N PHE A 86 -13.26 -1.79 11.99
CA PHE A 86 -12.16 -2.09 12.90
C PHE A 86 -11.73 -0.83 13.67
N TYR A 87 -12.66 0.11 13.85
CA TYR A 87 -12.47 1.38 14.56
C TYR A 87 -13.80 1.88 15.11
N GLN A 88 -13.75 2.87 16.00
CA GLN A 88 -14.96 3.48 16.56
C GLN A 88 -15.68 4.31 15.48
N SER A 89 -16.65 3.70 14.81
CA SER A 89 -17.44 4.32 13.74
C SER A 89 -18.82 4.75 14.23
N SER A 90 -19.29 5.90 13.66
CA SER A 90 -20.67 6.36 13.81
C SER A 90 -21.60 5.82 12.72
N TYR A 91 -21.02 5.17 11.71
CA TYR A 91 -21.74 4.67 10.54
C TYR A 91 -21.80 3.15 10.47
N GLU A 92 -20.73 2.47 10.88
CA GLU A 92 -20.59 1.04 10.68
C GLU A 92 -20.49 0.30 12.03
N PRO A 93 -21.13 -0.87 12.17
CA PRO A 93 -20.99 -1.69 13.37
C PRO A 93 -19.59 -2.30 13.48
N TRP A 94 -19.15 -2.61 14.69
CA TRP A 94 -17.94 -3.39 14.92
C TRP A 94 -17.95 -4.69 14.13
N SER A 95 -16.84 -5.01 13.49
CA SER A 95 -16.71 -6.24 12.71
C SER A 95 -16.84 -7.49 13.56
N SER A 96 -17.55 -8.49 13.03
CA SER A 96 -17.62 -9.82 13.66
C SER A 96 -16.28 -10.55 13.69
N TYR A 97 -15.32 -10.14 12.86
CA TYR A 97 -13.97 -10.73 12.85
C TYR A 97 -13.17 -10.38 14.11
N LEU A 98 -13.55 -9.33 14.83
CA LEU A 98 -12.93 -8.97 16.11
C LEU A 98 -13.35 -9.89 17.26
N THR A 99 -14.67 -10.08 17.44
CA THR A 99 -15.22 -10.71 18.64
C THR A 99 -16.01 -11.99 18.35
N GLY A 100 -16.20 -12.36 17.11
CA GLY A 100 -17.14 -13.40 16.68
C GLY A 100 -18.58 -12.89 16.53
N THR A 101 -18.89 -11.68 17.02
CA THR A 101 -20.25 -11.11 16.99
C THR A 101 -20.24 -9.71 16.39
N ARG A 102 -21.02 -9.47 15.31
CA ARG A 102 -21.15 -8.17 14.68
C ARG A 102 -21.77 -7.15 15.64
N GLY A 103 -21.19 -5.95 15.70
CA GLY A 103 -21.62 -4.86 16.59
C GLY A 103 -21.08 -4.95 18.03
N LYS A 104 -20.48 -6.07 18.44
CA LYS A 104 -19.89 -6.21 19.78
C LYS A 104 -18.53 -5.51 19.85
N HIS A 105 -18.40 -4.57 20.80
CA HIS A 105 -17.17 -3.84 21.07
C HIS A 105 -16.03 -4.78 21.49
N PRO A 106 -14.82 -4.69 20.89
CA PRO A 106 -13.71 -5.61 21.15
C PRO A 106 -12.90 -5.31 22.44
N GLY A 107 -13.26 -4.26 23.19
CA GLY A 107 -12.54 -3.84 24.38
C GLY A 107 -11.41 -2.83 24.12
N TYR A 108 -11.13 -2.52 22.87
CA TYR A 108 -10.13 -1.51 22.43
C TYR A 108 -10.50 -0.98 21.05
N ASP A 109 -9.79 0.05 20.56
CA ASP A 109 -9.88 0.52 19.19
C ASP A 109 -8.73 -0.06 18.36
N PRO A 110 -9.00 -1.03 17.46
CA PRO A 110 -7.96 -1.70 16.66
C PRO A 110 -7.19 -0.76 15.74
N LEU A 111 -7.85 0.22 15.10
CA LEU A 111 -7.20 1.15 14.20
C LEU A 111 -6.32 2.14 14.97
N ALA A 112 -6.81 2.70 16.09
CA ALA A 112 -6.01 3.57 16.93
C ALA A 112 -4.74 2.86 17.43
N PHE A 113 -4.88 1.60 17.87
CA PHE A 113 -3.75 0.78 18.30
C PHE A 113 -2.77 0.52 17.16
N ALA A 114 -3.27 0.16 15.96
CA ALA A 114 -2.42 -0.10 14.81
C ALA A 114 -1.66 1.15 14.34
N VAL A 115 -2.30 2.32 14.31
CA VAL A 115 -1.65 3.61 14.00
C VAL A 115 -0.50 3.86 14.96
N SER A 116 -0.77 3.77 16.27
CA SER A 116 0.24 3.94 17.33
C SER A 116 1.44 3.01 17.13
N GLU A 117 1.19 1.73 16.97
CA GLU A 117 2.26 0.73 16.84
C GLU A 117 3.05 0.84 15.52
N CYS A 118 2.41 1.26 14.41
CA CYS A 118 3.12 1.57 13.17
C CYS A 118 4.03 2.78 13.34
N HIS A 119 3.53 3.88 13.88
CA HIS A 119 4.26 5.13 14.05
C HIS A 119 5.43 4.99 15.03
N LYS A 120 5.28 4.23 16.13
CA LYS A 120 6.40 3.89 17.05
C LYS A 120 7.58 3.22 16.31
N ARG A 121 7.30 2.50 15.22
CA ARG A 121 8.31 1.82 14.40
C ARG A 121 8.79 2.64 13.21
N GLY A 122 8.30 3.87 13.05
CA GLY A 122 8.57 4.69 11.86
C GLY A 122 7.99 4.10 10.59
N MET A 123 6.84 3.43 10.67
CA MET A 123 6.10 2.83 9.55
C MET A 123 4.83 3.62 9.27
N GLU A 124 4.48 3.76 7.99
CA GLU A 124 3.17 4.30 7.58
C GLU A 124 2.07 3.24 7.71
N ILE A 125 0.84 3.69 7.90
CA ILE A 125 -0.37 2.85 7.86
C ILE A 125 -1.40 3.44 6.91
N HIS A 126 -1.79 2.62 5.89
CA HIS A 126 -2.88 2.95 5.00
C HIS A 126 -4.12 2.15 5.40
N ALA A 127 -5.22 2.84 5.64
CA ALA A 127 -6.49 2.20 5.94
C ALA A 127 -7.10 1.63 4.65
N TRP A 128 -7.17 0.31 4.55
CA TRP A 128 -7.81 -0.36 3.43
C TRP A 128 -9.32 -0.49 3.68
N ILE A 129 -10.09 0.06 2.75
CA ILE A 129 -11.55 0.11 2.78
C ILE A 129 -12.09 -0.55 1.52
N ASN A 130 -13.00 -1.51 1.67
CA ASN A 130 -13.84 -1.96 0.58
C ASN A 130 -15.08 -1.03 0.50
N PRO A 131 -15.28 -0.26 -0.60
CA PRO A 131 -16.28 0.79 -0.60
C PRO A 131 -17.74 0.27 -0.64
N TYR A 132 -18.02 -0.79 -1.40
CA TYR A 132 -19.41 -1.16 -1.71
C TYR A 132 -19.92 -2.43 -1.04
N ARG A 133 -19.05 -3.37 -0.65
CA ARG A 133 -19.49 -4.61 -0.02
C ARG A 133 -20.34 -4.35 1.23
N PHE A 134 -21.54 -4.90 1.26
CA PHE A 134 -22.43 -4.84 2.40
C PHE A 134 -22.47 -6.16 3.15
N CYS A 135 -22.97 -7.22 2.52
CA CYS A 135 -22.97 -8.56 3.10
C CYS A 135 -23.14 -9.64 2.02
N ILE A 136 -23.05 -10.89 2.45
CA ILE A 136 -23.47 -12.04 1.64
C ILE A 136 -24.79 -12.62 2.18
N THR A 137 -25.49 -13.43 1.38
CA THR A 137 -26.81 -13.99 1.74
C THR A 137 -26.82 -14.65 3.14
N LYS A 138 -25.76 -15.37 3.52
CA LYS A 138 -25.65 -16.01 4.84
C LYS A 138 -25.64 -15.02 6.01
N MET A 139 -25.24 -13.77 5.78
CA MET A 139 -25.13 -12.72 6.78
C MET A 139 -26.37 -11.83 6.84
N TRP A 140 -27.30 -11.95 5.87
CA TRP A 140 -28.44 -11.05 5.72
C TRP A 140 -29.25 -10.86 7.00
N ASN A 141 -29.54 -11.95 7.71
CA ASN A 141 -30.35 -11.91 8.94
C ASN A 141 -29.62 -11.30 10.14
N THR A 142 -28.28 -11.18 10.08
CA THR A 142 -27.48 -10.55 11.12
C THR A 142 -27.29 -9.05 10.90
N GLU A 143 -27.60 -8.56 9.68
CA GLU A 143 -27.48 -7.14 9.36
C GLU A 143 -28.63 -6.35 9.98
N ARG A 144 -28.27 -5.26 10.70
CA ARG A 144 -29.20 -4.39 11.41
C ARG A 144 -29.38 -3.02 10.80
N ASP A 145 -28.51 -2.60 9.88
CA ASP A 145 -28.60 -1.30 9.20
C ASP A 145 -29.76 -1.31 8.21
N GLN A 146 -30.94 -0.91 8.70
CA GLN A 146 -32.17 -0.86 7.90
C GLN A 146 -32.11 0.25 6.83
N GLU A 147 -31.40 1.33 7.09
CA GLU A 147 -31.23 2.40 6.12
C GLU A 147 -30.37 1.94 4.94
N ALA A 148 -29.21 1.32 5.22
CA ALA A 148 -28.37 0.77 4.17
C ALA A 148 -29.11 -0.28 3.34
N LYS A 149 -30.00 -1.08 3.94
CA LYS A 149 -30.80 -2.09 3.21
C LYS A 149 -31.70 -1.53 2.14
N ARG A 150 -32.07 -0.24 2.19
CA ARG A 150 -32.89 0.44 1.17
C ARG A 150 -32.07 0.85 -0.08
N HIS A 151 -30.74 0.81 0.04
CA HIS A 151 -29.79 1.31 -0.95
C HIS A 151 -28.85 0.22 -1.46
N LEU A 152 -29.40 -0.99 -1.71
CA LEU A 152 -28.58 -2.15 -2.09
C LEU A 152 -28.88 -2.63 -3.51
N LEU A 153 -27.83 -3.04 -4.20
CA LEU A 153 -27.90 -3.94 -5.33
C LEU A 153 -27.63 -5.38 -4.86
N ARG A 154 -28.47 -6.32 -5.36
CA ARG A 154 -28.27 -7.75 -5.15
C ARG A 154 -27.89 -8.43 -6.47
N TRP A 155 -26.78 -9.17 -6.43
CA TRP A 155 -26.37 -10.03 -7.54
C TRP A 155 -25.84 -11.37 -7.02
N GLY A 156 -26.52 -12.47 -7.35
CA GLY A 156 -26.22 -13.79 -6.81
C GLY A 156 -26.29 -13.80 -5.28
N LYS A 157 -25.18 -14.16 -4.63
CA LYS A 157 -25.06 -14.21 -3.16
C LYS A 157 -24.59 -12.89 -2.52
N PHE A 158 -24.28 -11.87 -3.31
CA PHE A 158 -23.72 -10.62 -2.83
C PHE A 158 -24.77 -9.52 -2.72
N TYR A 159 -24.70 -8.75 -1.66
CA TYR A 159 -25.36 -7.46 -1.49
C TYR A 159 -24.27 -6.40 -1.43
N ILE A 160 -24.39 -5.38 -2.26
CA ILE A 160 -23.50 -4.23 -2.25
C ILE A 160 -24.32 -2.95 -2.08
N LEU A 161 -23.75 -1.92 -1.51
CA LEU A 161 -24.29 -0.57 -1.59
C LEU A 161 -24.38 -0.17 -3.07
N ASP A 162 -25.51 0.34 -3.49
CA ASP A 162 -25.75 0.67 -4.90
C ASP A 162 -24.91 1.87 -5.34
N PRO A 163 -23.95 1.71 -6.27
CA PRO A 163 -23.04 2.77 -6.67
C PRO A 163 -23.73 3.96 -7.36
N ALA A 164 -24.94 3.78 -7.89
CA ALA A 164 -25.69 4.82 -8.58
C ALA A 164 -26.29 5.85 -7.62
N GLN A 165 -26.57 5.45 -6.38
CA GLN A 165 -27.29 6.28 -5.41
C GLN A 165 -26.39 7.30 -4.71
N GLN A 166 -26.86 8.54 -4.63
CA GLN A 166 -26.14 9.60 -3.93
C GLN A 166 -25.93 9.26 -2.45
N TRP A 167 -26.91 8.63 -1.79
CA TRP A 167 -26.81 8.13 -0.42
C TRP A 167 -25.58 7.23 -0.22
N THR A 168 -25.33 6.32 -1.17
CA THR A 168 -24.15 5.44 -1.13
C THR A 168 -22.85 6.22 -1.19
N ILE A 169 -22.78 7.20 -2.12
CA ILE A 169 -21.60 8.07 -2.23
C ILE A 169 -21.35 8.81 -0.91
N ASP A 170 -22.40 9.43 -0.37
CA ASP A 170 -22.33 10.20 0.89
C ASP A 170 -21.91 9.30 2.08
N ARG A 171 -22.44 8.07 2.16
CA ARG A 171 -22.06 7.09 3.17
C ARG A 171 -20.57 6.76 3.10
N ILE A 172 -20.05 6.45 1.90
CA ILE A 172 -18.64 6.10 1.70
C ILE A 172 -17.73 7.30 2.01
N VAL A 173 -18.10 8.50 1.57
CA VAL A 173 -17.38 9.75 1.87
C VAL A 173 -17.33 9.98 3.39
N ASN A 174 -18.44 9.79 4.10
CA ASN A 174 -18.50 9.99 5.55
C ASN A 174 -17.68 8.95 6.32
N VAL A 175 -17.71 7.68 5.90
CA VAL A 175 -16.85 6.61 6.45
C VAL A 175 -15.36 6.97 6.26
N CYS A 176 -14.96 7.38 5.07
CA CYS A 176 -13.57 7.79 4.81
C CYS A 176 -13.18 9.05 5.59
N ARG A 177 -14.10 10.03 5.70
CA ARG A 177 -13.88 11.25 6.50
C ARG A 177 -13.64 10.89 7.96
N GLU A 178 -14.43 10.00 8.51
CA GLU A 178 -14.31 9.52 9.89
C GLU A 178 -12.90 8.94 10.15
N VAL A 179 -12.42 8.06 9.27
CA VAL A 179 -11.07 7.49 9.36
C VAL A 179 -10.01 8.58 9.26
N VAL A 180 -10.09 9.46 8.27
CA VAL A 180 -9.10 10.51 8.04
C VAL A 180 -9.05 11.53 9.19
N THR A 181 -10.21 11.92 9.74
CA THR A 181 -10.27 12.98 10.77
C THR A 181 -9.97 12.47 12.16
N LYS A 182 -10.46 11.28 12.53
CA LYS A 182 -10.29 10.71 13.87
C LYS A 182 -8.93 10.06 14.10
N TYR A 183 -8.29 9.55 13.02
CA TYR A 183 -7.04 8.80 13.11
C TYR A 183 -5.93 9.47 12.31
N ASP A 184 -4.68 9.27 12.73
CA ASP A 184 -3.51 9.77 12.01
C ASP A 184 -3.01 8.74 10.97
N VAL A 185 -3.94 8.26 10.14
CA VAL A 185 -3.59 7.39 9.01
C VAL A 185 -2.82 8.15 7.95
N ASP A 186 -1.89 7.49 7.28
CA ASP A 186 -1.04 8.08 6.24
C ASP A 186 -1.68 7.99 4.85
N GLY A 187 -2.64 7.08 4.68
CA GLY A 187 -3.39 6.90 3.43
C GLY A 187 -4.71 6.16 3.59
N ILE A 188 -5.53 6.28 2.56
CA ILE A 188 -6.70 5.43 2.30
C ILE A 188 -6.38 4.62 1.05
N LEU A 189 -6.72 3.34 1.06
CA LEU A 189 -6.53 2.43 -0.08
C LEU A 189 -7.80 1.61 -0.31
N TYR A 190 -8.28 1.61 -1.56
CA TYR A 190 -9.34 0.71 -1.99
C TYR A 190 -8.75 -0.51 -2.70
N ASP A 191 -9.52 -1.61 -2.69
CA ASP A 191 -9.25 -2.80 -3.50
C ASP A 191 -10.02 -2.78 -4.84
N ASP A 192 -10.22 -3.94 -5.46
CA ASP A 192 -10.85 -4.11 -6.78
C ASP A 192 -12.34 -4.48 -6.73
N TYR A 193 -13.01 -4.35 -5.58
CA TYR A 193 -14.41 -4.74 -5.45
C TYR A 193 -15.36 -3.55 -5.67
N PHE A 194 -15.75 -3.34 -6.93
CA PHE A 194 -16.74 -2.35 -7.36
C PHE A 194 -18.08 -3.00 -7.63
N TYR A 195 -18.55 -3.06 -8.90
CA TYR A 195 -19.73 -3.84 -9.22
C TYR A 195 -19.45 -5.35 -9.13
N PRO A 196 -20.48 -6.19 -8.84
CA PRO A 196 -20.29 -7.63 -8.79
C PRO A 196 -19.86 -8.20 -10.14
N ASN A 197 -18.88 -9.10 -10.14
CA ASN A 197 -18.45 -9.76 -11.36
C ASN A 197 -19.61 -10.53 -12.03
N GLY A 198 -19.73 -10.37 -13.35
CA GLY A 198 -20.76 -11.04 -14.16
C GLY A 198 -22.17 -10.46 -13.99
N ILE A 199 -22.31 -9.27 -13.37
CA ILE A 199 -23.60 -8.57 -13.36
C ILE A 199 -24.08 -8.31 -14.79
N ALA A 200 -25.33 -8.65 -15.09
CA ALA A 200 -25.89 -8.51 -16.42
C ALA A 200 -25.86 -7.04 -16.90
N SER A 201 -25.76 -6.85 -18.22
CA SER A 201 -25.90 -5.54 -18.88
C SER A 201 -27.16 -5.49 -19.76
N SER A 202 -28.22 -6.21 -19.38
CA SER A 202 -29.50 -6.33 -20.04
C SER A 202 -30.64 -6.02 -19.07
N VAL A 203 -31.88 -6.21 -19.52
CA VAL A 203 -33.09 -6.07 -18.68
C VAL A 203 -33.08 -6.93 -17.41
N ALA A 204 -32.24 -7.97 -17.35
CA ALA A 204 -32.06 -8.82 -16.17
C ALA A 204 -31.16 -8.18 -15.10
N ALA A 205 -30.51 -7.06 -15.41
CA ALA A 205 -29.68 -6.37 -14.45
C ALA A 205 -30.49 -5.72 -13.32
N PRO A 206 -30.08 -5.82 -12.06
CA PRO A 206 -30.83 -5.26 -10.95
C PRO A 206 -30.95 -3.72 -11.01
N ASP A 207 -30.01 -3.05 -11.65
CA ASP A 207 -29.92 -1.59 -11.84
C ASP A 207 -30.42 -1.11 -13.21
N TYR A 208 -31.01 -2.01 -14.03
CA TYR A 208 -31.46 -1.65 -15.39
C TYR A 208 -32.53 -0.54 -15.40
N LYS A 209 -33.50 -0.62 -14.50
CA LYS A 209 -34.56 0.40 -14.40
C LYS A 209 -34.00 1.76 -13.98
N GLU A 210 -33.06 1.76 -13.05
CA GLU A 210 -32.42 2.98 -12.56
C GLU A 210 -31.61 3.66 -13.67
N TRP A 211 -30.82 2.87 -14.42
CA TRP A 211 -30.13 3.36 -15.61
C TRP A 211 -31.08 3.97 -16.63
N LYS A 212 -32.20 3.27 -16.97
CA LYS A 212 -33.18 3.80 -17.91
C LYS A 212 -33.84 5.09 -17.43
N ASN A 213 -34.18 5.17 -16.16
CA ASN A 213 -34.80 6.35 -15.54
C ASN A 213 -33.86 7.52 -15.36
N SER A 214 -32.53 7.30 -15.44
CA SER A 214 -31.53 8.38 -15.29
C SER A 214 -31.51 9.37 -16.45
N GLY A 215 -32.11 9.00 -17.60
CA GLY A 215 -32.14 9.85 -18.80
C GLY A 215 -30.78 10.07 -19.46
N THR A 216 -29.77 9.28 -19.09
CA THR A 216 -28.42 9.39 -19.66
C THR A 216 -28.32 8.74 -21.04
N ASP A 217 -27.49 9.34 -21.92
CA ASP A 217 -27.13 8.73 -23.22
C ASP A 217 -26.02 7.67 -23.11
N LEU A 218 -25.43 7.49 -21.90
CA LEU A 218 -24.38 6.50 -21.69
C LEU A 218 -24.92 5.07 -21.82
N SER A 219 -24.09 4.16 -22.34
CA SER A 219 -24.35 2.73 -22.18
C SER A 219 -24.44 2.35 -20.70
N ILE A 220 -25.17 1.28 -20.36
CA ILE A 220 -25.25 0.81 -18.96
C ILE A 220 -23.85 0.55 -18.37
N GLY A 221 -22.89 0.09 -19.17
CA GLY A 221 -21.51 -0.12 -18.73
C GLY A 221 -20.77 1.18 -18.43
N ASP A 222 -20.93 2.19 -19.30
CA ASP A 222 -20.32 3.51 -19.07
C ASP A 222 -20.98 4.25 -17.91
N TRP A 223 -22.28 4.14 -17.75
CA TRP A 223 -23.03 4.68 -16.61
C TRP A 223 -22.56 4.08 -15.28
N ARG A 224 -22.33 2.76 -15.22
CA ARG A 224 -21.77 2.12 -14.03
C ARG A 224 -20.35 2.63 -13.71
N ARG A 225 -19.50 2.76 -14.72
CA ARG A 225 -18.15 3.32 -14.54
C ARG A 225 -18.20 4.76 -14.05
N GLU A 226 -19.13 5.55 -14.59
CA GLU A 226 -19.30 6.94 -14.14
C GLU A 226 -19.79 7.01 -12.69
N ASN A 227 -20.70 6.13 -12.24
CA ASN A 227 -21.11 6.05 -10.83
C ASN A 227 -19.92 5.76 -9.91
N VAL A 228 -19.02 4.85 -10.30
CA VAL A 228 -17.79 4.59 -9.55
C VAL A 228 -16.85 5.81 -9.57
N ASN A 229 -16.69 6.46 -10.72
CA ASN A 229 -15.85 7.67 -10.85
C ASN A 229 -16.32 8.82 -9.95
N ARG A 230 -17.66 9.02 -9.87
CA ARG A 230 -18.27 10.02 -8.98
C ARG A 230 -17.89 9.78 -7.51
N MET A 231 -17.99 8.55 -7.04
CA MET A 231 -17.61 8.19 -5.67
C MET A 231 -16.11 8.39 -5.45
N VAL A 232 -15.25 7.91 -6.37
CA VAL A 232 -13.79 8.07 -6.27
C VAL A 232 -13.42 9.55 -6.19
N LYS A 233 -14.02 10.40 -7.05
CA LYS A 233 -13.82 11.85 -7.02
C LYS A 233 -14.26 12.47 -5.71
N ALA A 234 -15.45 12.13 -5.22
CA ALA A 234 -16.00 12.71 -3.99
C ALA A 234 -15.11 12.37 -2.77
N VAL A 235 -14.59 11.15 -2.69
CA VAL A 235 -13.66 10.73 -1.64
C VAL A 235 -12.32 11.45 -1.77
N TYR A 236 -11.75 11.54 -2.98
CA TYR A 236 -10.51 12.28 -3.21
C TYR A 236 -10.65 13.75 -2.76
N ASP A 237 -11.68 14.44 -3.22
CA ASP A 237 -11.93 15.85 -2.88
C ASP A 237 -12.10 16.05 -1.37
N MET A 238 -12.81 15.13 -0.71
CA MET A 238 -12.96 15.14 0.75
C MET A 238 -11.60 15.00 1.45
N ILE A 239 -10.79 14.00 1.08
CA ILE A 239 -9.48 13.77 1.71
C ILE A 239 -8.60 15.03 1.54
N LYS A 240 -8.60 15.64 0.33
CA LYS A 240 -7.77 16.82 0.06
C LYS A 240 -8.20 18.05 0.83
N ARG A 241 -9.46 18.14 1.16
CA ARG A 241 -9.99 19.23 2.01
C ARG A 241 -9.68 19.01 3.48
N GLU A 242 -9.83 17.79 4.00
CA GLU A 242 -9.67 17.50 5.44
C GLU A 242 -8.18 17.40 5.83
N LYS A 243 -7.41 16.53 5.15
CA LYS A 243 -5.98 16.31 5.39
C LYS A 243 -5.25 16.11 4.04
N PRO A 244 -4.82 17.16 3.37
CA PRO A 244 -4.28 17.07 2.00
C PRO A 244 -3.04 16.20 1.87
N TRP A 245 -2.31 15.95 2.95
CA TRP A 245 -1.15 15.04 2.98
C TRP A 245 -1.52 13.57 3.02
N VAL A 246 -2.75 13.19 3.41
CA VAL A 246 -3.21 11.79 3.40
C VAL A 246 -3.33 11.33 1.95
N ARG A 247 -2.68 10.22 1.63
CA ARG A 247 -2.69 9.64 0.28
C ARG A 247 -4.00 8.91 0.03
N PHE A 248 -4.45 8.94 -1.21
CA PHE A 248 -5.55 8.11 -1.67
C PHE A 248 -5.09 7.26 -2.84
N GLY A 249 -5.22 5.94 -2.72
CA GLY A 249 -4.88 4.97 -3.74
C GLY A 249 -5.98 3.96 -3.99
N ILE A 250 -5.90 3.30 -5.14
CA ILE A 250 -6.79 2.18 -5.49
C ILE A 250 -5.94 1.03 -6.02
N SER A 251 -6.28 -0.18 -5.60
CA SER A 251 -5.63 -1.42 -6.03
C SER A 251 -6.57 -2.20 -6.97
N PRO A 252 -6.59 -1.86 -8.27
CA PRO A 252 -7.42 -2.55 -9.24
C PRO A 252 -6.84 -3.92 -9.58
N ALA A 253 -7.60 -4.75 -10.31
CA ALA A 253 -7.06 -5.94 -10.95
C ALA A 253 -5.82 -5.59 -11.80
N GLY A 254 -4.90 -6.55 -11.95
CA GLY A 254 -3.55 -6.29 -12.46
C GLY A 254 -3.47 -5.85 -13.94
N VAL A 255 -4.53 -6.03 -14.72
CA VAL A 255 -4.56 -5.68 -16.15
C VAL A 255 -5.71 -4.74 -16.45
N ALA A 256 -5.44 -3.71 -17.26
CA ALA A 256 -6.45 -2.77 -17.76
C ALA A 256 -6.07 -2.27 -19.16
N CYS A 257 -7.07 -1.79 -19.92
CA CYS A 257 -6.84 -1.04 -21.15
C CYS A 257 -6.03 -1.85 -22.20
N THR A 258 -6.48 -3.07 -22.49
CA THR A 258 -5.82 -3.96 -23.48
C THR A 258 -6.28 -3.69 -24.92
N SER A 259 -7.46 -3.09 -25.13
CA SER A 259 -7.93 -2.73 -26.47
C SER A 259 -7.33 -1.42 -26.94
N GLN A 260 -7.02 -1.33 -28.25
CA GLN A 260 -6.48 -0.13 -28.86
C GLN A 260 -7.43 1.06 -28.72
N SER A 261 -8.73 0.86 -28.94
CA SER A 261 -9.75 1.91 -28.83
C SER A 261 -9.82 2.53 -27.44
N LEU A 262 -9.67 1.72 -26.39
CA LEU A 262 -9.64 2.21 -25.02
C LEU A 262 -8.32 2.93 -24.69
N ALA A 263 -7.21 2.43 -25.23
CA ALA A 263 -5.91 3.07 -25.08
C ALA A 263 -5.86 4.44 -25.76
N ASP A 264 -6.44 4.57 -26.96
CA ASP A 264 -6.53 5.82 -27.72
C ASP A 264 -7.36 6.88 -26.96
N LYS A 265 -8.46 6.47 -26.29
CA LYS A 265 -9.27 7.33 -25.42
C LYS A 265 -8.40 8.06 -24.36
N TYR A 266 -7.37 7.39 -23.88
CA TYR A 266 -6.46 7.93 -22.86
C TYR A 266 -5.14 8.45 -23.45
N GLY A 267 -4.89 8.21 -24.72
CA GLY A 267 -3.65 8.58 -25.41
C GLY A 267 -2.44 7.83 -24.84
N ILE A 268 -2.60 6.54 -24.53
CA ILE A 268 -1.55 5.65 -24.01
C ILE A 268 -1.41 4.44 -24.95
N ASP A 269 -0.36 3.65 -24.76
CA ASP A 269 -0.27 2.34 -25.41
C ASP A 269 -1.20 1.36 -24.71
N PRO A 270 -1.81 0.40 -25.42
CA PRO A 270 -2.59 -0.66 -24.78
C PRO A 270 -1.70 -1.52 -23.87
N CYS A 271 -2.28 -2.06 -22.79
CA CYS A 271 -1.59 -3.02 -21.96
C CYS A 271 -1.23 -4.25 -22.81
N PRO A 272 0.03 -4.68 -22.82
CA PRO A 272 0.52 -5.69 -23.80
C PRO A 272 0.05 -7.11 -23.51
N SER A 273 -0.70 -7.34 -22.44
CA SER A 273 -1.08 -8.67 -21.99
C SER A 273 -2.35 -8.65 -21.15
N GLY A 274 -3.09 -9.75 -21.15
CA GLY A 274 -4.30 -9.93 -20.33
C GLY A 274 -5.61 -9.59 -21.05
N SER A 275 -6.60 -9.10 -20.30
CA SER A 275 -7.92 -8.74 -20.80
C SER A 275 -8.50 -7.53 -20.03
N ASP A 276 -9.48 -6.86 -20.62
CA ASP A 276 -10.19 -5.73 -20.03
C ASP A 276 -11.32 -6.18 -19.07
N TRP A 277 -11.10 -7.27 -18.35
CA TRP A 277 -12.08 -7.84 -17.43
C TRP A 277 -12.59 -6.82 -16.39
N GLN A 278 -11.68 -6.05 -15.78
CA GLN A 278 -12.09 -5.08 -14.78
C GLN A 278 -12.92 -3.93 -15.38
N TYR A 279 -12.64 -3.53 -16.62
CA TYR A 279 -13.40 -2.49 -17.30
C TYR A 279 -14.82 -2.96 -17.66
N ASN A 280 -14.93 -4.21 -18.16
CA ASN A 280 -16.18 -4.77 -18.66
C ASN A 280 -16.96 -5.63 -17.65
N GLY A 281 -16.29 -6.24 -16.68
CA GLY A 281 -16.88 -7.19 -15.73
C GLY A 281 -17.23 -6.60 -14.38
N ILE A 282 -16.44 -5.68 -13.87
CA ILE A 282 -16.68 -5.00 -12.57
C ILE A 282 -16.81 -3.48 -12.71
N PHE A 283 -16.82 -2.98 -13.93
CA PHE A 283 -17.04 -1.57 -14.31
C PHE A 283 -16.09 -0.60 -13.58
N SER A 284 -14.82 -0.95 -13.55
CA SER A 284 -13.72 -0.19 -12.96
C SER A 284 -12.84 0.39 -14.08
N ASP A 285 -12.58 1.70 -14.04
CA ASP A 285 -11.74 2.38 -15.04
C ASP A 285 -10.55 3.08 -14.39
N PRO A 286 -9.51 2.32 -14.01
CA PRO A 286 -8.37 2.87 -13.27
C PRO A 286 -7.53 3.87 -14.06
N VAL A 287 -7.55 3.82 -15.39
CA VAL A 287 -6.83 4.80 -16.22
C VAL A 287 -7.55 6.15 -16.20
N SER A 288 -8.89 6.16 -16.12
CA SER A 288 -9.64 7.40 -15.95
C SER A 288 -9.29 8.11 -14.64
N TRP A 289 -9.09 7.36 -13.56
CA TRP A 289 -8.72 7.94 -12.26
C TRP A 289 -7.32 8.54 -12.28
N LEU A 290 -6.36 7.91 -12.97
CA LEU A 290 -5.03 8.47 -13.18
C LEU A 290 -5.09 9.75 -14.02
N LYS A 291 -5.78 9.71 -15.18
CA LYS A 291 -5.93 10.86 -16.08
C LYS A 291 -6.68 12.02 -15.44
N GLY A 292 -7.74 11.72 -14.69
CA GLY A 292 -8.54 12.71 -13.96
C GLY A 292 -7.87 13.23 -12.68
N HIS A 293 -6.71 12.68 -12.32
CA HIS A 293 -5.99 13.02 -11.07
C HIS A 293 -6.81 12.76 -9.79
N LEU A 294 -7.70 11.75 -9.82
CA LEU A 294 -8.61 11.41 -8.73
C LEU A 294 -7.99 10.48 -7.67
N ILE A 295 -6.74 10.09 -7.85
CA ILE A 295 -5.96 9.27 -6.92
C ILE A 295 -4.53 9.79 -6.86
N ASP A 296 -3.79 9.46 -5.81
CA ASP A 296 -2.36 9.78 -5.68
C ASP A 296 -1.48 8.66 -6.23
N PHE A 297 -1.91 7.43 -6.08
CA PHE A 297 -1.20 6.27 -6.60
C PHE A 297 -2.17 5.18 -7.04
N ILE A 298 -1.70 4.35 -7.96
CA ILE A 298 -2.36 3.11 -8.36
C ILE A 298 -1.56 1.91 -7.80
N ALA A 299 -2.27 0.88 -7.29
CA ALA A 299 -1.64 -0.31 -6.72
C ALA A 299 -2.12 -1.59 -7.45
N PRO A 300 -1.85 -1.76 -8.75
CA PRO A 300 -2.40 -2.84 -9.55
C PRO A 300 -1.95 -4.21 -9.03
N GLN A 301 -2.87 -5.18 -8.99
CA GLN A 301 -2.65 -6.54 -8.49
C GLN A 301 -2.03 -7.42 -9.59
N VAL A 302 -0.75 -7.20 -9.88
CA VAL A 302 -0.01 -7.96 -10.90
C VAL A 302 0.46 -9.27 -10.29
N TYR A 303 -0.46 -10.23 -10.14
CA TYR A 303 -0.28 -11.49 -9.42
C TYR A 303 0.20 -12.66 -10.29
N TRP A 304 1.04 -12.37 -11.29
CA TRP A 304 1.59 -13.35 -12.23
C TRP A 304 3.10 -13.27 -12.26
N LYS A 305 3.73 -14.41 -12.54
CA LYS A 305 5.20 -14.52 -12.65
C LYS A 305 5.72 -13.89 -13.96
N ILE A 306 7.00 -13.60 -13.98
CA ILE A 306 7.74 -13.28 -15.21
C ILE A 306 7.58 -14.44 -16.19
N GLY A 307 7.24 -14.12 -17.45
CA GLY A 307 7.03 -15.09 -18.52
C GLY A 307 5.65 -15.79 -18.49
N PHE A 308 4.70 -15.38 -17.64
CA PHE A 308 3.37 -15.98 -17.67
C PHE A 308 2.59 -15.52 -18.91
N LYS A 309 2.29 -16.42 -19.85
CA LYS A 309 1.76 -16.12 -21.20
C LYS A 309 0.52 -15.22 -21.24
N ARG A 310 -0.37 -15.31 -20.25
CA ARG A 310 -1.64 -14.55 -20.24
C ARG A 310 -1.52 -13.16 -19.64
N ALA A 311 -0.53 -12.93 -18.78
CA ALA A 311 -0.28 -11.65 -18.14
C ALA A 311 1.13 -11.67 -17.54
N ASP A 312 2.13 -11.42 -18.38
CA ASP A 312 3.54 -11.43 -17.98
C ASP A 312 3.87 -10.23 -17.10
N PHE A 313 4.37 -10.49 -15.89
CA PHE A 313 4.80 -9.42 -14.98
C PHE A 313 5.78 -8.46 -15.64
N SER A 314 6.74 -8.98 -16.41
CA SER A 314 7.78 -8.19 -17.07
C SER A 314 7.28 -7.23 -18.14
N LEU A 315 6.03 -7.38 -18.58
CA LEU A 315 5.34 -6.53 -19.54
C LEU A 315 4.28 -5.64 -18.85
N VAL A 316 3.46 -6.23 -17.98
CA VAL A 316 2.32 -5.55 -17.35
C VAL A 316 2.78 -4.51 -16.32
N ALA A 317 3.72 -4.84 -15.46
CA ALA A 317 4.20 -3.93 -14.42
C ALA A 317 4.91 -2.69 -14.97
N PRO A 318 5.81 -2.79 -15.97
CA PRO A 318 6.34 -1.62 -16.68
C PRO A 318 5.29 -0.75 -17.36
N TRP A 319 4.25 -1.36 -17.92
CA TRP A 319 3.14 -0.62 -18.52
C TRP A 319 2.43 0.26 -17.47
N TRP A 320 2.15 -0.28 -16.28
CA TRP A 320 1.58 0.50 -15.18
C TRP A 320 2.49 1.63 -14.72
N CYS A 321 3.81 1.39 -14.58
CA CYS A 321 4.77 2.42 -14.23
C CYS A 321 4.79 3.54 -15.28
N LYS A 322 4.78 3.20 -16.58
CA LYS A 322 4.74 4.16 -17.69
C LYS A 322 3.44 4.97 -17.69
N THR A 323 2.30 4.30 -17.53
CA THR A 323 0.96 4.92 -17.52
C THR A 323 0.80 5.86 -16.33
N ALA A 324 1.13 5.43 -15.11
CA ALA A 324 1.04 6.29 -13.93
C ALA A 324 1.95 7.53 -14.05
N ARG A 325 3.19 7.34 -14.51
CA ARG A 325 4.13 8.45 -14.77
C ARG A 325 3.60 9.44 -15.80
N LYS A 326 2.96 8.97 -16.88
CA LYS A 326 2.35 9.84 -17.90
C LYS A 326 1.34 10.81 -17.28
N PHE A 327 0.58 10.35 -16.31
CA PHE A 327 -0.41 11.17 -15.60
C PHE A 327 0.13 11.78 -14.31
N SER A 328 1.45 11.83 -14.11
CA SER A 328 2.10 12.39 -12.92
C SER A 328 1.59 11.76 -11.62
N ARG A 329 1.42 10.44 -11.60
CA ARG A 329 1.01 9.65 -10.43
C ARG A 329 1.99 8.49 -10.20
N GLN A 330 1.87 7.83 -9.05
CA GLN A 330 2.73 6.73 -8.66
C GLN A 330 2.09 5.37 -8.96
N ALA A 331 2.92 4.37 -9.25
CA ALA A 331 2.52 2.97 -9.29
C ALA A 331 3.23 2.20 -8.18
N PHE A 332 2.47 1.60 -7.27
CA PHE A 332 2.94 0.69 -6.24
C PHE A 332 2.38 -0.70 -6.53
N VAL A 333 3.15 -1.51 -7.26
CA VAL A 333 2.64 -2.77 -7.78
C VAL A 333 2.41 -3.77 -6.64
N SER A 334 1.19 -4.31 -6.59
CA SER A 334 0.84 -5.38 -5.66
C SER A 334 1.24 -6.74 -6.24
N MET A 335 1.97 -7.53 -5.45
CA MET A 335 2.59 -8.81 -5.82
C MET A 335 2.04 -9.93 -4.93
N CYS A 336 1.76 -11.11 -5.49
CA CYS A 336 1.17 -12.23 -4.75
C CYS A 336 2.19 -13.28 -4.35
N ILE A 337 2.68 -13.20 -3.12
CA ILE A 337 3.63 -14.18 -2.56
C ILE A 337 2.97 -15.50 -2.10
N ASP A 338 1.64 -15.58 -2.11
CA ASP A 338 0.93 -16.83 -1.77
C ASP A 338 1.22 -17.97 -2.76
N LYS A 339 1.62 -17.64 -3.98
CA LYS A 339 1.85 -18.59 -5.07
C LYS A 339 3.27 -19.14 -5.10
N LEU A 340 4.19 -18.54 -4.37
CA LEU A 340 5.59 -18.97 -4.30
C LEU A 340 5.90 -19.52 -2.93
N MET A 341 5.98 -20.85 -2.84
CA MET A 341 6.01 -21.58 -1.58
C MET A 341 7.35 -22.28 -1.31
N THR A 342 8.34 -22.09 -2.19
CA THR A 342 9.66 -22.73 -2.07
C THR A 342 10.79 -21.71 -2.12
N THR A 343 11.90 -22.00 -1.46
CA THR A 343 13.08 -21.12 -1.43
C THR A 343 13.72 -20.92 -2.81
N SER A 344 13.54 -21.86 -3.71
CA SER A 344 14.02 -21.78 -5.11
C SER A 344 13.32 -20.70 -5.92
N GLU A 345 12.15 -20.22 -5.47
CA GLU A 345 11.37 -19.17 -6.14
C GLU A 345 11.66 -17.77 -5.61
N PHE A 346 12.43 -17.62 -4.52
CA PHE A 346 12.76 -16.29 -3.96
C PHE A 346 13.46 -15.36 -4.95
N PRO A 347 14.31 -15.82 -5.89
CA PRO A 347 14.89 -14.94 -6.91
C PRO A 347 13.87 -14.25 -7.81
N GLU A 348 12.69 -14.83 -8.03
CA GLU A 348 11.60 -14.23 -8.78
C GLU A 348 11.19 -12.86 -8.19
N TRP A 349 11.01 -12.80 -6.86
CA TRP A 349 10.65 -11.55 -6.17
C TRP A 349 11.71 -10.46 -6.35
N ALA A 350 12.98 -10.81 -6.26
CA ALA A 350 14.05 -9.86 -6.49
C ALA A 350 14.08 -9.38 -7.94
N ALA A 351 13.82 -10.26 -8.91
CA ALA A 351 13.77 -9.91 -10.32
C ALA A 351 12.58 -8.99 -10.64
N GLU A 352 11.40 -9.28 -10.08
CA GLU A 352 10.21 -8.42 -10.22
C GLU A 352 10.45 -7.02 -9.65
N MET A 353 11.07 -6.91 -8.47
CA MET A 353 11.42 -5.61 -7.88
C MET A 353 12.46 -4.85 -8.71
N GLU A 354 13.44 -5.53 -9.29
CA GLU A 354 14.42 -4.90 -10.18
C GLU A 354 13.75 -4.37 -11.47
N ILE A 355 12.75 -5.09 -12.00
CA ILE A 355 11.93 -4.61 -13.12
C ILE A 355 11.23 -3.30 -12.73
N LEU A 356 10.60 -3.25 -11.56
CA LEU A 356 9.93 -2.05 -11.08
C LEU A 356 10.89 -0.86 -10.90
N ARG A 357 12.04 -1.07 -10.28
CA ARG A 357 13.07 -0.04 -10.06
C ARG A 357 13.59 0.57 -11.36
N ARG A 358 13.68 -0.23 -12.45
CA ARG A 358 14.11 0.23 -13.75
C ARG A 358 13.03 1.01 -14.52
N ASN A 359 11.76 0.71 -14.25
CA ASN A 359 10.64 1.23 -15.04
C ASN A 359 9.85 2.35 -14.35
N CYS A 360 9.77 2.35 -13.02
CA CYS A 360 9.22 3.48 -12.28
C CYS A 360 10.19 4.67 -12.32
N ALA A 361 9.67 5.88 -12.16
CA ALA A 361 10.52 7.05 -11.96
C ALA A 361 11.37 6.86 -10.70
N LYS A 362 12.59 7.43 -10.70
CA LYS A 362 13.51 7.35 -9.54
C LYS A 362 12.80 7.81 -8.28
N ASP A 363 12.89 7.02 -7.21
CA ASP A 363 12.30 7.29 -5.90
C ASP A 363 10.75 7.42 -5.92
N GLN A 364 10.06 6.87 -6.94
CA GLN A 364 8.61 6.97 -7.10
C GLN A 364 7.90 5.61 -7.19
N GLY A 365 8.63 4.51 -7.06
CA GLY A 365 8.10 3.15 -7.12
C GLY A 365 7.85 2.53 -5.76
N GLY A 366 7.36 1.29 -5.80
CA GLY A 366 7.19 0.47 -4.60
C GLY A 366 6.41 -0.81 -4.85
N THR A 367 6.35 -1.62 -3.82
CA THR A 367 5.69 -2.93 -3.83
C THR A 367 4.76 -3.09 -2.63
N ILE A 368 3.68 -3.83 -2.85
CA ILE A 368 2.75 -4.25 -1.79
C ILE A 368 2.58 -5.76 -1.88
N PHE A 369 2.97 -6.50 -0.87
CA PHE A 369 2.84 -7.95 -0.87
C PHE A 369 1.47 -8.44 -0.43
N TRP A 370 0.84 -9.28 -1.22
CA TRP A 370 -0.32 -10.08 -0.84
C TRP A 370 0.16 -11.46 -0.38
N SER A 371 0.08 -11.84 0.91
CA SER A 371 -0.28 -10.99 2.03
C SER A 371 0.74 -11.17 3.17
N VAL A 372 0.58 -10.41 4.23
CA VAL A 372 1.51 -10.39 5.37
C VAL A 372 1.71 -11.76 6.02
N ARG A 373 0.73 -12.66 6.02
CA ARG A 373 0.87 -14.01 6.61
C ARG A 373 2.05 -14.80 6.07
N ASN A 374 2.45 -14.55 4.81
CA ASN A 374 3.58 -15.21 4.18
C ASN A 374 4.93 -14.56 4.54
N LEU A 375 4.90 -13.35 5.11
CA LEU A 375 6.08 -12.63 5.63
C LEU A 375 6.27 -12.82 7.13
N TYR A 376 5.30 -13.42 7.82
CA TYR A 376 5.28 -13.42 9.29
C TYR A 376 4.90 -14.78 9.89
N ASN A 377 3.94 -15.51 9.31
CA ASN A 377 3.21 -16.60 10.02
C ASN A 377 3.49 -18.02 9.53
N LYS A 378 4.43 -18.21 8.59
CA LYS A 378 4.87 -19.56 8.15
C LYS A 378 6.24 -19.86 8.73
N PRO A 379 6.32 -20.70 9.78
CA PRO A 379 7.61 -21.03 10.42
C PRO A 379 8.66 -21.46 9.41
N GLY A 380 9.87 -20.94 9.54
CA GLY A 380 11.00 -21.21 8.67
C GLY A 380 10.92 -20.50 7.31
N LEU A 381 9.84 -20.66 6.55
CA LEU A 381 9.70 -20.08 5.21
C LEU A 381 9.58 -18.55 5.22
N SER A 382 8.72 -18.00 6.09
CA SER A 382 8.56 -16.53 6.21
C SER A 382 9.86 -15.84 6.62
N GLU A 383 10.58 -16.40 7.58
CA GLU A 383 11.87 -15.90 8.02
C GLU A 383 12.92 -15.95 6.91
N GLN A 384 12.99 -17.07 6.17
CA GLN A 384 13.91 -17.21 5.04
C GLN A 384 13.60 -16.22 3.93
N LEU A 385 12.31 -16.01 3.57
CA LEU A 385 11.91 -15.03 2.58
C LEU A 385 12.28 -13.61 3.01
N CYS A 386 11.91 -13.21 4.22
CA CYS A 386 12.24 -11.90 4.77
C CYS A 386 13.76 -11.67 4.81
N HIS A 387 14.51 -12.68 5.25
CA HIS A 387 15.95 -12.61 5.27
C HIS A 387 16.56 -12.50 3.86
N TYR A 388 16.01 -13.23 2.88
CA TYR A 388 16.40 -13.11 1.49
C TYR A 388 16.16 -11.69 0.94
N LEU A 389 14.97 -11.13 1.16
CA LEU A 389 14.63 -9.77 0.73
C LEU A 389 15.56 -8.74 1.37
N LYS A 390 15.82 -8.85 2.68
CA LYS A 390 16.72 -7.95 3.40
C LYS A 390 18.16 -8.00 2.88
N ARG A 391 18.65 -9.18 2.50
CA ARG A 391 20.02 -9.35 1.97
C ARG A 391 20.15 -8.97 0.50
N THR A 392 19.06 -8.89 -0.24
CA THR A 392 19.06 -8.67 -1.69
C THR A 392 18.53 -7.29 -2.08
N VAL A 393 17.25 -7.06 -1.91
CA VAL A 393 16.55 -5.88 -2.43
C VAL A 393 16.20 -4.85 -1.35
N TYR A 394 16.09 -5.26 -0.08
CA TYR A 394 15.78 -4.39 1.06
C TYR A 394 16.97 -4.18 2.02
N GLN A 395 18.18 -4.07 1.49
CA GLN A 395 19.43 -3.98 2.29
C GLN A 395 19.44 -2.80 3.26
N TYR A 396 18.85 -1.67 2.89
CA TYR A 396 18.75 -0.48 3.70
C TYR A 396 17.29 -0.11 3.96
N PRO A 397 16.97 0.61 5.04
CA PRO A 397 15.66 1.25 5.19
C PRO A 397 15.36 2.15 4.00
N SER A 398 14.09 2.46 3.76
CA SER A 398 13.68 3.36 2.70
C SER A 398 12.57 4.27 3.20
N LEU A 399 12.54 5.50 2.71
CA LEU A 399 11.47 6.46 2.96
C LEU A 399 10.33 6.26 1.97
N MET A 400 9.17 6.78 2.29
CA MET A 400 8.06 6.84 1.35
C MET A 400 8.39 7.75 0.16
N PRO A 401 7.93 7.42 -1.05
CA PRO A 401 8.00 8.31 -2.20
C PRO A 401 7.32 9.66 -1.93
N LEU A 402 7.87 10.73 -2.45
CA LEU A 402 7.23 12.06 -2.40
C LEU A 402 5.96 12.08 -3.27
N THR A 403 5.08 13.02 -2.98
CA THR A 403 3.90 13.35 -3.80
C THR A 403 4.12 14.72 -4.48
N PRO A 404 4.90 14.80 -5.58
CA PRO A 404 5.36 16.08 -6.14
C PRO A 404 4.23 17.02 -6.56
N TRP A 405 3.09 16.47 -6.96
CA TRP A 405 1.89 17.26 -7.33
C TRP A 405 1.18 17.93 -6.15
N ARG A 406 1.66 17.69 -4.91
CA ARG A 406 1.16 18.31 -3.68
C ARG A 406 2.22 19.19 -3.01
N ASN A 407 3.12 19.74 -3.78
CA ASN A 407 4.32 20.41 -3.28
C ASN A 407 3.97 21.67 -2.45
N ASN A 408 3.67 21.47 -1.17
CA ASN A 408 3.55 22.52 -0.17
C ASN A 408 4.82 22.53 0.68
N VAL A 409 5.87 23.12 0.14
CA VAL A 409 7.09 23.38 0.92
C VAL A 409 6.74 24.39 2.01
N ALA A 410 7.15 24.11 3.24
CA ALA A 410 6.94 25.04 4.36
C ALA A 410 7.57 26.39 4.05
N ARG A 411 6.83 27.49 4.31
CA ARG A 411 7.34 28.87 4.12
C ARG A 411 8.61 29.14 4.90
N LYS A 412 8.74 28.49 6.08
CA LYS A 412 9.95 28.51 6.90
C LYS A 412 10.39 27.05 7.12
N ALA A 413 11.58 26.71 6.68
CA ALA A 413 12.13 25.38 6.85
C ALA A 413 12.20 25.03 8.34
N PRO A 414 11.66 23.89 8.80
CA PRO A 414 11.83 23.43 10.15
C PRO A 414 13.29 23.05 10.40
N VAL A 415 13.78 23.29 11.60
CA VAL A 415 15.14 22.98 12.03
C VAL A 415 15.08 22.19 13.34
N VAL A 416 15.81 21.09 13.44
CA VAL A 416 15.94 20.33 14.68
C VAL A 416 16.83 21.11 15.65
N ASN A 417 16.29 21.43 16.83
CA ASN A 417 16.99 22.12 17.89
C ASN A 417 17.30 21.16 19.04
N PHE A 418 18.35 21.48 19.81
CA PHE A 418 18.75 20.74 21.02
C PHE A 418 19.01 19.25 20.77
N LEU A 419 19.61 18.92 19.59
CA LEU A 419 20.02 17.55 19.30
C LEU A 419 21.17 17.13 20.19
N LYS A 420 20.94 16.14 21.06
CA LYS A 420 21.94 15.60 21.99
C LYS A 420 22.02 14.08 21.84
N GLN A 421 23.20 13.56 22.12
CA GLN A 421 23.47 12.15 22.31
C GLN A 421 23.89 11.85 23.74
N GLU A 422 23.07 11.03 24.42
CA GLU A 422 23.40 10.52 25.75
C GLU A 422 23.35 8.99 25.75
N GLY A 423 24.50 8.37 25.89
CA GLY A 423 24.59 6.92 25.78
C GLY A 423 24.14 6.41 24.41
N ASN A 424 23.08 5.61 24.36
CA ASN A 424 22.46 5.09 23.14
C ASN A 424 21.17 5.84 22.77
N GLN A 425 20.92 7.01 23.36
CA GLN A 425 19.75 7.82 23.06
C GLN A 425 20.14 9.09 22.31
N LEU A 426 19.41 9.40 21.24
CA LEU A 426 19.34 10.72 20.64
C LEU A 426 18.08 11.39 21.14
N THR A 427 18.18 12.65 21.53
CA THR A 427 17.06 13.47 21.95
C THR A 427 17.08 14.82 21.24
N TRP A 428 15.92 15.35 20.87
CA TRP A 428 15.78 16.68 20.27
C TRP A 428 14.41 17.28 20.55
N GLN A 429 14.29 18.60 20.37
CA GLN A 429 13.03 19.30 20.55
C GLN A 429 12.01 18.89 19.50
N LEU A 430 10.79 18.60 19.95
CA LEU A 430 9.65 18.27 19.07
C LEU A 430 9.28 19.46 18.18
N ILE A 431 9.10 19.21 16.89
CA ILE A 431 8.56 20.16 15.92
C ILE A 431 7.14 19.71 15.59
N PRO A 432 6.11 20.53 15.86
CA PRO A 432 4.73 20.16 15.57
C PRO A 432 4.52 19.79 14.10
N ARG A 433 3.77 18.72 13.85
CA ARG A 433 3.43 18.20 12.51
C ARG A 433 4.62 17.72 11.67
N CYS A 434 5.80 17.59 12.26
CA CYS A 434 6.96 16.97 11.61
C CYS A 434 7.09 15.49 12.00
N ARG A 435 7.79 14.77 11.17
CA ARG A 435 8.46 13.50 11.40
C ARG A 435 9.96 13.76 11.28
N TYR A 436 10.78 12.74 11.47
CA TYR A 436 12.23 12.92 11.36
C TYR A 436 12.86 11.72 10.67
N THR A 437 13.91 11.97 9.91
CA THR A 437 14.82 10.93 9.45
C THR A 437 16.09 10.95 10.29
N VAL A 438 16.55 9.79 10.71
CA VAL A 438 17.77 9.62 11.48
C VAL A 438 18.82 8.93 10.63
N TYR A 439 20.00 9.50 10.59
CA TYR A 439 21.16 9.00 9.86
C TYR A 439 22.32 8.71 10.79
N ALA A 440 23.08 7.64 10.48
CA ALA A 440 24.35 7.36 11.07
C ALA A 440 25.43 7.33 9.99
N PHE A 441 26.51 8.06 10.16
CA PHE A 441 27.63 8.06 9.23
C PHE A 441 28.96 7.99 10.01
N PRO A 442 30.03 7.39 9.43
CA PRO A 442 31.29 7.21 10.11
C PRO A 442 31.85 8.52 10.62
N LYS A 443 32.47 8.53 11.80
CA LYS A 443 33.16 9.72 12.36
C LYS A 443 34.34 10.21 11.48
N THR A 444 34.80 9.36 10.56
CA THR A 444 35.83 9.71 9.56
C THR A 444 35.29 10.56 8.41
N VAL A 445 33.98 10.71 8.28
CA VAL A 445 33.34 11.57 7.28
C VAL A 445 33.06 12.92 7.92
N ASP A 446 33.56 13.99 7.32
CA ASP A 446 33.28 15.35 7.77
C ASP A 446 31.80 15.68 7.68
N LYS A 447 31.24 16.38 8.67
CA LYS A 447 29.84 16.84 8.68
C LYS A 447 29.51 17.68 7.44
N ALA A 448 30.46 18.47 6.93
CA ALA A 448 30.30 19.25 5.70
C ALA A 448 30.20 18.39 4.43
N GLN A 449 30.71 17.16 4.46
CA GLN A 449 30.65 16.19 3.36
C GLN A 449 29.48 15.22 3.51
N PHE A 450 28.69 15.33 4.58
CA PHE A 450 27.54 14.46 4.81
C PHE A 450 26.48 14.69 3.72
N SER A 451 25.96 13.58 3.24
CA SER A 451 24.81 13.55 2.34
C SER A 451 23.75 12.57 2.87
N THR A 452 22.50 12.87 2.63
CA THR A 452 21.36 12.03 3.07
C THR A 452 21.21 10.78 2.21
N GLU A 453 22.30 10.02 2.02
CA GLU A 453 22.31 8.78 1.24
C GLU A 453 21.62 7.64 2.01
N VAL A 454 21.02 6.72 1.24
CA VAL A 454 20.30 5.56 1.79
C VAL A 454 21.16 4.68 2.68
N LYS A 455 22.45 4.55 2.38
CA LYS A 455 23.41 3.75 3.20
C LYS A 455 23.57 4.24 4.63
N TYR A 456 23.29 5.51 4.89
CA TYR A 456 23.37 6.14 6.22
C TYR A 456 22.02 6.19 6.93
N LEU A 457 20.91 5.92 6.24
CA LEU A 457 19.57 6.01 6.81
C LEU A 457 19.33 4.90 7.84
N LEU A 458 19.02 5.26 9.08
CA LEU A 458 18.58 4.34 10.13
C LEU A 458 17.07 4.13 10.12
N GLY A 459 16.30 5.15 9.79
CA GLY A 459 14.86 5.08 9.73
C GLY A 459 14.16 6.42 9.89
N MET A 460 12.82 6.32 9.98
CA MET A 460 11.93 7.45 10.23
C MET A 460 11.41 7.40 11.67
N VAL A 461 11.19 8.57 12.27
CA VAL A 461 10.65 8.74 13.62
C VAL A 461 9.44 9.66 13.55
N TYR A 462 8.35 9.25 14.18
CA TYR A 462 7.17 10.07 14.39
C TYR A 462 7.25 10.83 15.71
N ASN A 463 6.51 11.93 15.84
CA ASN A 463 6.30 12.58 17.10
C ASN A 463 5.60 11.62 18.08
N PRO A 464 5.92 11.68 19.39
CA PRO A 464 5.21 10.88 20.38
C PRO A 464 3.73 11.29 20.43
N GLU A 465 2.85 10.30 20.58
CA GLU A 465 1.38 10.51 20.60
C GLU A 465 0.92 11.34 21.81
N ARG A 466 1.59 11.16 22.94
CA ARG A 466 1.31 11.92 24.16
C ARG A 466 2.28 13.07 24.22
N GLY A 467 1.75 14.29 24.13
CA GLY A 467 2.51 15.51 24.10
C GLY A 467 3.72 15.49 25.04
N GLY A 468 4.85 15.79 24.47
CA GLY A 468 6.13 15.99 25.12
C GLY A 468 6.86 17.07 24.33
N GLU A 469 7.82 17.72 24.96
CA GLU A 469 8.65 18.72 24.29
C GLU A 469 9.81 18.07 23.52
N MET A 470 10.09 16.80 23.80
CA MET A 470 11.25 16.08 23.27
C MET A 470 10.87 14.82 22.50
N VAL A 471 11.60 14.55 21.45
CA VAL A 471 11.59 13.29 20.69
C VAL A 471 12.83 12.49 21.07
N THR A 472 12.68 11.17 21.18
CA THR A 472 13.78 10.26 21.54
C THR A 472 13.93 9.16 20.51
N TYR A 473 15.16 8.81 20.16
CA TYR A 473 15.49 7.69 19.27
C TYR A 473 16.61 6.84 19.87
N THR A 474 16.42 5.53 19.92
CA THR A 474 17.45 4.60 20.44
C THR A 474 18.38 4.17 19.31
N ILE A 475 19.66 4.49 19.44
CA ILE A 475 20.73 4.14 18.51
C ILE A 475 21.09 2.66 18.67
N PRO A 476 21.30 1.89 17.58
CA PRO A 476 21.90 0.57 17.67
C PRO A 476 23.25 0.62 18.37
N ALA A 477 23.44 -0.22 19.39
CA ALA A 477 24.62 -0.15 20.28
C ALA A 477 25.97 -0.21 19.53
N HIS A 478 26.06 -1.00 18.45
CA HIS A 478 27.27 -1.16 17.65
C HIS A 478 27.69 0.11 16.87
N LEU A 479 26.77 1.09 16.68
CA LEU A 479 27.09 2.35 15.97
C LEU A 479 27.66 3.43 16.90
N ARG A 480 27.44 3.31 18.21
CA ARG A 480 27.69 4.36 19.17
C ARG A 480 29.14 4.87 19.16
N ALA A 481 30.13 3.99 19.07
CA ALA A 481 31.54 4.34 19.21
C ALA A 481 32.11 4.96 17.92
N THR A 482 31.71 4.48 16.76
CA THR A 482 32.38 4.76 15.47
C THR A 482 31.58 5.64 14.53
N TYR A 483 30.29 5.90 14.84
CA TYR A 483 29.41 6.74 14.04
C TYR A 483 29.03 8.04 14.75
N GLN A 484 28.74 9.04 13.98
CA GLN A 484 28.08 10.27 14.36
C GLN A 484 26.70 10.33 13.69
N PHE A 485 25.81 11.20 14.18
CA PHE A 485 24.41 11.15 13.81
C PHE A 485 23.91 12.47 13.26
N ALA A 486 23.01 12.39 12.31
CA ALA A 486 22.26 13.53 11.79
C ALA A 486 20.76 13.25 11.88
N VAL A 487 19.99 14.28 12.18
CA VAL A 487 18.54 14.25 12.22
C VAL A 487 17.99 15.32 11.29
N CYS A 488 17.19 14.93 10.31
CA CYS A 488 16.52 15.86 9.40
C CYS A 488 15.02 15.92 9.73
N PRO A 489 14.41 17.11 9.84
CA PRO A 489 12.97 17.23 9.89
C PRO A 489 12.34 16.75 8.56
N LEU A 490 11.21 16.10 8.66
CA LEU A 490 10.41 15.62 7.55
C LEU A 490 8.99 16.13 7.72
N ASP A 491 8.46 16.89 6.75
CA ASP A 491 7.08 17.35 6.82
C ASP A 491 6.07 16.23 6.50
N ARG A 492 4.78 16.53 6.60
CA ARG A 492 3.69 15.57 6.33
C ARG A 492 3.59 15.15 4.86
N TYR A 493 4.22 15.89 3.94
CA TYR A 493 4.30 15.57 2.52
C TYR A 493 5.54 14.74 2.18
N GLY A 494 6.42 14.51 3.15
CA GLY A 494 7.65 13.76 3.02
C GLY A 494 8.84 14.60 2.56
N ASN A 495 8.72 15.94 2.48
CA ASN A 495 9.87 16.80 2.20
C ASN A 495 10.85 16.76 3.37
N GLU A 496 12.10 16.46 3.06
CA GLU A 496 13.20 16.38 4.03
C GLU A 496 13.99 17.69 4.02
N TYR A 497 14.22 18.24 5.20
CA TYR A 497 14.90 19.51 5.37
C TYR A 497 16.35 19.31 5.87
N ALA A 498 17.08 20.42 6.05
CA ALA A 498 18.49 20.39 6.40
C ALA A 498 18.76 19.59 7.68
N PRO A 499 19.86 18.82 7.72
CA PRO A 499 20.26 18.05 8.89
C PRO A 499 20.76 18.94 10.04
N SER A 500 20.44 18.52 11.27
CA SER A 500 21.19 18.90 12.47
C SER A 500 22.04 17.72 12.91
N PHE A 501 23.22 18.01 13.43
CA PHE A 501 24.21 16.99 13.80
C PHE A 501 24.39 16.93 15.31
N THR A 502 24.73 15.74 15.83
CA THR A 502 25.25 15.60 17.20
C THR A 502 26.61 16.31 17.32
N GLU A 503 26.91 16.83 18.49
CA GLU A 503 28.17 17.44 18.81
C GLU A 503 29.35 16.45 18.69
#